data_0bce678301df7209328df032f05a7299
#
_entry.id   0bce678301df7209328df032f05a7299
#
_cell.length_a   1.000
_cell.length_b   1.000
_cell.length_c   1.000
_cell.angle_alpha   90.00
_cell.angle_beta   90.00
_cell.angle_gamma   90.00
#
_symmetry.space_group_name_H-M   'P 1'
#
loop_
_entity.id
_entity.type
_entity.pdbx_description
1 polymer ?
#
loop_
_entity_poly.entity_id
_entity_poly.type
_entity_poly.pdbx_seq_one_letter_code
_entity_poly.pdbx_strand_id
1 'polypeptide(L)'
;MRIEIFSIILLFIFYFIFLNIGYSLEDALVTSLVLSTLPTLLYYSYVSKKEEIKENNFFRFSMDLIDLLRSGLPLPVALSYLEKSDYGPLSRAVKNFSARIDWGVGIVESFEMFSEECNNKTISKIVKNIINLYKSGGELDKSLEATIKSIKEIRKLKKQRESLLFENVIHSYVVFFFFLITALIIIVFLVPFLDISSLEGKNKIRVEDINSNLYLISIIQSFFSGLAIGKMYKGSYKAGIKHSFILLFFTLVVFKLIIPMLPKSLDLLGLFRV
;
A
#
# COMPACT_ATOMS: atom_id res chain seq x y z
N MET A 1 10.04 0.38 14.38
CA MET A 1 10.87 -0.45 15.29
C MET A 1 10.06 -1.48 16.10
N ARG A 2 9.07 -1.10 16.93
CA ARG A 2 8.30 -2.11 17.73
C ARG A 2 7.51 -3.11 16.87
N ILE A 3 6.96 -2.70 15.76
CA ILE A 3 6.12 -3.56 14.90
C ILE A 3 6.95 -4.47 13.99
N GLU A 4 8.10 -4.01 13.57
CA GLU A 4 9.08 -4.82 12.82
C GLU A 4 9.59 -5.98 13.69
N ILE A 5 9.89 -5.71 14.97
CA ILE A 5 10.26 -6.76 15.93
C ILE A 5 9.10 -7.75 16.14
N PHE A 6 7.87 -7.24 16.24
CA PHE A 6 6.67 -8.08 16.38
C PHE A 6 6.48 -9.00 15.15
N SER A 7 6.69 -8.50 13.93
CA SER A 7 6.58 -9.34 12.72
C SER A 7 7.66 -10.43 12.67
N ILE A 8 8.88 -10.13 13.14
CA ILE A 8 9.96 -11.14 13.23
C ILE A 8 9.61 -12.24 14.23
N ILE A 9 9.09 -11.87 15.39
CA ILE A 9 8.64 -12.86 16.40
C ILE A 9 7.52 -13.74 15.83
N LEU A 10 6.57 -13.12 15.14
CA LEU A 10 5.44 -13.81 14.53
C LEU A 10 5.90 -14.77 13.41
N LEU A 11 6.95 -14.40 12.67
CA LEU A 11 7.59 -15.27 11.68
C LEU A 11 8.13 -16.55 12.32
N PHE A 12 8.89 -16.44 13.42
CA PHE A 12 9.41 -17.62 14.11
C PHE A 12 8.30 -18.49 14.69
N ILE A 13 7.25 -17.89 15.25
CA ILE A 13 6.11 -18.65 15.81
C ILE A 13 5.38 -19.40 14.68
N PHE A 14 5.03 -18.77 13.58
CA PHE A 14 4.36 -19.42 12.46
C PHE A 14 5.25 -20.47 11.80
N TYR A 15 6.54 -20.20 11.63
CA TYR A 15 7.48 -21.17 11.09
C TYR A 15 7.50 -22.46 11.93
N PHE A 16 7.59 -22.33 13.25
CA PHE A 16 7.59 -23.49 14.14
C PHE A 16 6.25 -24.24 14.13
N ILE A 17 5.12 -23.51 14.07
CA ILE A 17 3.78 -24.10 13.96
C ILE A 17 3.66 -24.91 12.66
N PHE A 18 4.06 -24.36 11.52
CA PHE A 18 3.94 -25.05 10.23
C PHE A 18 4.84 -26.28 10.13
N LEU A 19 6.04 -26.25 10.73
CA LEU A 19 6.89 -27.43 10.84
C LEU A 19 6.23 -28.55 11.66
N ASN A 20 5.56 -28.22 12.76
CA ASN A 20 4.83 -29.20 13.57
C ASN A 20 3.59 -29.80 12.87
N ILE A 21 3.00 -29.08 11.94
CA ILE A 21 1.85 -29.56 11.14
C ILE A 21 2.32 -30.47 10.00
N GLY A 22 3.63 -30.58 9.74
CA GLY A 22 4.18 -31.47 8.72
C GLY A 22 4.44 -30.83 7.37
N TYR A 23 4.54 -29.48 7.30
CA TYR A 23 4.97 -28.79 6.09
C TYR A 23 6.48 -28.99 5.85
N SER A 24 6.90 -29.01 4.57
CA SER A 24 8.32 -29.01 4.24
C SER A 24 8.99 -27.71 4.75
N LEU A 25 10.31 -27.76 4.98
CA LEU A 25 11.07 -26.58 5.46
C LEU A 25 10.87 -25.36 4.57
N GLU A 26 10.85 -25.55 3.25
CA GLU A 26 10.65 -24.47 2.27
C GLU A 26 9.23 -23.89 2.32
N ASP A 27 8.22 -24.75 2.40
CA ASP A 27 6.82 -24.35 2.51
C ASP A 27 6.51 -23.62 3.80
N ALA A 28 7.04 -24.11 4.92
CA ALA A 28 6.89 -23.47 6.22
C ALA A 28 7.53 -22.07 6.23
N LEU A 29 8.68 -21.89 5.57
CA LEU A 29 9.33 -20.59 5.42
C LEU A 29 8.47 -19.60 4.62
N VAL A 30 8.00 -19.99 3.44
CA VAL A 30 7.22 -19.09 2.57
C VAL A 30 5.89 -18.71 3.21
N THR A 31 5.16 -19.68 3.77
CA THR A 31 3.85 -19.42 4.42
C THR A 31 3.99 -18.55 5.67
N SER A 32 4.99 -18.81 6.50
CA SER A 32 5.24 -18.01 7.71
C SER A 32 5.67 -16.60 7.37
N LEU A 33 6.48 -16.40 6.33
CA LEU A 33 6.90 -15.09 5.86
C LEU A 33 5.71 -14.25 5.37
N VAL A 34 4.81 -14.85 4.59
CA VAL A 34 3.60 -14.16 4.12
C VAL A 34 2.67 -13.80 5.29
N LEU A 35 2.41 -14.72 6.20
CA LEU A 35 1.51 -14.46 7.34
C LEU A 35 2.09 -13.42 8.32
N SER A 36 3.38 -13.47 8.61
CA SER A 36 4.03 -12.57 9.56
C SER A 36 4.11 -11.12 9.10
N THR A 37 4.15 -10.89 7.79
CA THR A 37 4.22 -9.53 7.22
C THR A 37 2.86 -8.86 7.09
N LEU A 38 1.76 -9.60 7.12
CA LEU A 38 0.40 -9.09 6.97
C LEU A 38 0.04 -8.01 8.00
N PRO A 39 0.25 -8.18 9.33
CA PRO A 39 -0.04 -7.14 10.32
C PRO A 39 0.81 -5.87 10.12
N THR A 40 2.06 -6.02 9.68
CA THR A 40 2.94 -4.88 9.39
C THR A 40 2.41 -4.05 8.22
N LEU A 41 1.94 -4.70 7.13
CA LEU A 41 1.33 -4.03 5.99
C LEU A 41 0.04 -3.30 6.35
N LEU A 42 -0.81 -3.91 7.17
CA LEU A 42 -2.04 -3.30 7.66
C LEU A 42 -1.75 -2.05 8.49
N TYR A 43 -0.77 -2.12 9.38
CA TYR A 43 -0.37 -0.99 10.21
C TYR A 43 0.18 0.17 9.38
N TYR A 44 1.11 -0.08 8.45
CA TYR A 44 1.63 0.98 7.57
C TYR A 44 0.53 1.60 6.70
N SER A 45 -0.45 0.80 6.26
CA SER A 45 -1.62 1.30 5.53
C SER A 45 -2.47 2.22 6.38
N TYR A 46 -2.71 1.85 7.64
CA TYR A 46 -3.46 2.66 8.59
C TYR A 46 -2.77 3.99 8.90
N VAL A 47 -1.46 3.95 9.19
CA VAL A 47 -0.65 5.15 9.46
C VAL A 47 -0.63 6.09 8.25
N SER A 48 -0.42 5.56 7.04
CA SER A 48 -0.43 6.34 5.81
C SER A 48 -1.77 7.04 5.57
N LYS A 49 -2.89 6.34 5.83
CA LYS A 49 -4.23 6.91 5.70
C LYS A 49 -4.48 8.03 6.73
N LYS A 50 -3.99 7.87 7.96
CA LYS A 50 -4.10 8.90 9.00
C LYS A 50 -3.33 10.17 8.63
N GLU A 51 -2.13 10.04 8.07
CA GLU A 51 -1.36 11.19 7.58
C GLU A 51 -2.03 11.88 6.39
N GLU A 52 -2.62 11.13 5.47
CA GLU A 52 -3.41 11.67 4.36
C GLU A 52 -4.63 12.49 4.84
N ILE A 53 -5.33 12.01 5.88
CA ILE A 53 -6.44 12.75 6.51
C ILE A 53 -5.96 14.08 7.08
N LYS A 54 -4.82 14.10 7.79
CA LYS A 54 -4.22 15.35 8.27
C LYS A 54 -3.94 16.33 7.13
N GLU A 55 -3.28 15.84 6.07
CA GLU A 55 -2.96 16.67 4.92
C GLU A 55 -4.21 17.27 4.25
N ASN A 56 -5.26 16.48 4.08
CA ASN A 56 -6.51 16.95 3.48
C ASN A 56 -7.19 18.00 4.36
N ASN A 57 -7.20 17.83 5.68
CA ASN A 57 -7.73 18.85 6.60
C ASN A 57 -6.87 20.12 6.64
N PHE A 58 -5.54 19.99 6.49
CA PHE A 58 -4.67 21.15 6.35
C PHE A 58 -4.98 21.95 5.07
N PHE A 59 -5.21 21.29 3.95
CA PHE A 59 -5.61 21.98 2.72
C PHE A 59 -6.95 22.69 2.87
N ARG A 60 -7.94 22.04 3.51
CA ARG A 60 -9.23 22.66 3.78
C ARG A 60 -9.05 23.90 4.68
N PHE A 61 -8.36 23.79 5.81
CA PHE A 61 -8.03 24.91 6.67
C PHE A 61 -7.34 26.06 5.91
N SER A 62 -6.35 25.73 5.08
CA SER A 62 -5.61 26.73 4.31
C SER A 62 -6.49 27.45 3.28
N MET A 63 -7.42 26.74 2.62
CA MET A 63 -8.38 27.38 1.69
C MET A 63 -9.33 28.31 2.43
N ASP A 64 -9.92 27.84 3.53
CA ASP A 64 -10.83 28.62 4.35
C ASP A 64 -10.13 29.90 4.88
N LEU A 65 -8.83 29.79 5.28
CA LEU A 65 -8.03 30.92 5.71
C LEU A 65 -7.79 31.93 4.55
N ILE A 66 -7.43 31.44 3.37
CA ILE A 66 -7.21 32.28 2.19
C ILE A 66 -8.50 33.06 1.85
N ASP A 67 -9.65 32.39 1.88
CA ASP A 67 -10.93 33.02 1.53
C ASP A 67 -11.31 34.16 2.52
N LEU A 68 -11.04 33.94 3.82
CA LEU A 68 -11.26 34.99 4.83
C LEU A 68 -10.27 36.16 4.70
N LEU A 69 -8.99 35.89 4.47
CA LEU A 69 -7.99 36.95 4.25
C LEU A 69 -8.32 37.76 2.98
N ARG A 70 -8.77 37.13 1.90
CA ARG A 70 -9.20 37.78 0.68
C ARG A 70 -10.46 38.64 0.85
N SER A 71 -11.33 38.29 1.77
CA SER A 71 -12.48 39.10 2.14
C SER A 71 -12.12 40.39 2.91
N GLY A 72 -10.81 40.57 3.18
CA GLY A 72 -10.28 41.73 3.89
C GLY A 72 -10.24 41.58 5.40
N LEU A 73 -10.50 40.37 5.94
CA LEU A 73 -10.39 40.11 7.38
C LEU A 73 -8.92 40.01 7.78
N PRO A 74 -8.50 40.70 8.86
CA PRO A 74 -7.16 40.57 9.40
C PRO A 74 -6.95 39.14 9.96
N LEU A 75 -5.70 38.68 9.93
CA LEU A 75 -5.33 37.30 10.31
C LEU A 75 -5.88 36.85 11.70
N PRO A 76 -5.81 37.67 12.78
CA PRO A 76 -6.37 37.27 14.07
C PRO A 76 -7.87 36.97 13.98
N VAL A 77 -8.64 37.87 13.32
CA VAL A 77 -10.08 37.70 13.15
C VAL A 77 -10.41 36.48 12.31
N ALA A 78 -9.68 36.27 11.21
CA ALA A 78 -9.86 35.09 10.36
C ALA A 78 -9.63 33.78 11.16
N LEU A 79 -8.57 33.72 11.95
CA LEU A 79 -8.27 32.55 12.76
C LEU A 79 -9.32 32.30 13.87
N SER A 80 -9.84 33.34 14.50
CA SER A 80 -10.91 33.24 15.51
C SER A 80 -12.22 32.67 14.96
N TYR A 81 -12.50 32.84 13.66
CA TYR A 81 -13.57 32.15 12.97
C TYR A 81 -13.26 30.68 12.71
N LEU A 82 -12.02 30.40 12.25
CA LEU A 82 -11.62 29.05 11.84
C LEU A 82 -11.41 28.11 13.03
N GLU A 83 -11.04 28.60 14.21
CA GLU A 83 -10.88 27.77 15.41
C GLU A 83 -12.17 27.07 15.86
N LYS A 84 -13.35 27.61 15.46
CA LYS A 84 -14.67 27.06 15.74
C LYS A 84 -15.05 25.93 14.77
N SER A 85 -14.32 25.81 13.66
CA SER A 85 -14.56 24.81 12.63
C SER A 85 -13.87 23.48 12.99
N ASP A 86 -14.46 22.39 12.56
CA ASP A 86 -13.85 21.07 12.77
C ASP A 86 -12.89 20.72 11.62
N TYR A 87 -11.60 20.69 11.92
CA TYR A 87 -10.53 20.22 11.04
C TYR A 87 -10.00 18.84 11.47
N GLY A 88 -10.80 18.04 12.16
CA GLY A 88 -10.45 16.71 12.60
C GLY A 88 -9.15 16.68 13.42
N PRO A 89 -8.12 15.91 13.01
CA PRO A 89 -6.88 15.80 13.77
C PRO A 89 -6.12 17.12 13.94
N LEU A 90 -6.43 18.15 13.16
CA LEU A 90 -5.76 19.46 13.21
C LEU A 90 -6.52 20.52 14.02
N SER A 91 -7.75 20.27 14.46
CA SER A 91 -8.58 21.25 15.17
C SER A 91 -7.86 21.84 16.39
N ARG A 92 -7.13 21.00 17.15
CA ARG A 92 -6.33 21.48 18.31
C ARG A 92 -5.19 22.39 17.87
N ALA A 93 -4.45 22.02 16.82
CA ALA A 93 -3.34 22.83 16.31
C ALA A 93 -3.82 24.18 15.76
N VAL A 94 -4.98 24.19 15.07
CA VAL A 94 -5.63 25.43 14.58
C VAL A 94 -6.02 26.33 15.74
N LYS A 95 -6.63 25.78 16.81
CA LYS A 95 -6.97 26.55 18.00
C LYS A 95 -5.76 27.16 18.70
N ASN A 96 -4.69 26.37 18.83
CA ASN A 96 -3.44 26.87 19.42
C ASN A 96 -2.80 27.94 18.52
N PHE A 97 -2.90 27.81 17.21
CA PHE A 97 -2.41 28.80 16.25
C PHE A 97 -3.16 30.13 16.39
N SER A 98 -4.51 30.09 16.48
CA SER A 98 -5.33 31.28 16.77
C SER A 98 -4.90 31.97 18.05
N ALA A 99 -4.83 31.22 19.15
CA ALA A 99 -4.47 31.76 20.47
C ALA A 99 -3.08 32.45 20.47
N ARG A 100 -2.09 31.90 19.76
CA ARG A 100 -0.73 32.52 19.67
C ARG A 100 -0.78 33.84 18.95
N ILE A 101 -1.50 33.94 17.85
CA ILE A 101 -1.66 35.20 17.11
C ILE A 101 -2.40 36.23 17.97
N ASP A 102 -3.43 35.84 18.72
CA ASP A 102 -4.17 36.72 19.64
C ASP A 102 -3.28 37.23 20.80
N TRP A 103 -2.33 36.41 21.24
CA TRP A 103 -1.34 36.81 22.26
C TRP A 103 -0.19 37.66 21.71
N GLY A 104 -0.22 37.95 20.39
CA GLY A 104 0.81 38.80 19.76
C GLY A 104 2.09 38.07 19.36
N VAL A 105 2.09 36.74 19.35
CA VAL A 105 3.24 35.97 18.83
C VAL A 105 3.38 36.25 17.33
N GLY A 106 4.63 36.45 16.87
CA GLY A 106 4.91 36.75 15.47
C GLY A 106 4.33 35.69 14.49
N ILE A 107 3.88 36.17 13.32
CA ILE A 107 3.25 35.31 12.30
C ILE A 107 4.15 34.13 11.93
N VAL A 108 5.44 34.38 11.70
CA VAL A 108 6.40 33.35 11.29
C VAL A 108 6.55 32.28 12.37
N GLU A 109 6.78 32.71 13.60
CA GLU A 109 6.94 31.83 14.75
C GLU A 109 5.68 31.01 15.01
N SER A 110 4.51 31.65 14.92
CA SER A 110 3.22 30.96 15.07
C SER A 110 3.00 29.89 14.01
N PHE A 111 3.41 30.12 12.76
CA PHE A 111 3.36 29.11 11.68
C PHE A 111 4.36 27.96 11.91
N GLU A 112 5.57 28.26 12.39
CA GLU A 112 6.57 27.24 12.73
C GLU A 112 6.03 26.30 13.80
N MET A 113 5.54 26.86 14.94
CA MET A 113 4.94 26.08 16.03
C MET A 113 3.71 25.29 15.58
N PHE A 114 2.85 25.88 14.73
CA PHE A 114 1.72 25.17 14.14
C PHE A 114 2.17 23.95 13.32
N SER A 115 3.22 24.10 12.52
CA SER A 115 3.73 23.01 11.70
C SER A 115 4.32 21.85 12.52
N GLU A 116 4.94 22.17 13.65
CA GLU A 116 5.46 21.19 14.60
C GLU A 116 4.34 20.41 15.29
N GLU A 117 3.28 21.10 15.74
CA GLU A 117 2.10 20.47 16.33
C GLU A 117 1.37 19.54 15.37
N CYS A 118 1.31 19.86 14.08
CA CYS A 118 0.72 18.99 13.06
C CYS A 118 1.48 17.66 12.93
N ASN A 119 2.76 17.62 13.28
CA ASN A 119 3.62 16.44 13.23
C ASN A 119 3.46 15.67 11.91
N ASN A 120 3.55 16.39 10.78
CA ASN A 120 3.43 15.84 9.43
C ASN A 120 4.47 16.48 8.52
N LYS A 121 5.30 15.63 7.87
CA LYS A 121 6.41 16.10 7.02
C LYS A 121 5.97 16.93 5.81
N THR A 122 4.81 16.60 5.23
CA THR A 122 4.26 17.33 4.07
C THR A 122 3.79 18.71 4.49
N ILE A 123 3.04 18.81 5.60
CA ILE A 123 2.56 20.08 6.16
C ILE A 123 3.75 20.97 6.51
N SER A 124 4.77 20.43 7.18
CA SER A 124 5.97 21.19 7.55
C SER A 124 6.69 21.78 6.34
N LYS A 125 6.81 21.03 5.23
CA LYS A 125 7.39 21.55 3.98
C LYS A 125 6.55 22.68 3.37
N ILE A 126 5.23 22.52 3.39
CA ILE A 126 4.30 23.54 2.85
C ILE A 126 4.40 24.82 3.65
N VAL A 127 4.33 24.71 4.98
CA VAL A 127 4.43 25.86 5.88
C VAL A 127 5.78 26.58 5.73
N LYS A 128 6.90 25.86 5.60
CA LYS A 128 8.21 26.46 5.31
C LYS A 128 8.21 27.26 4.01
N ASN A 129 7.57 26.76 2.96
CA ASN A 129 7.46 27.48 1.69
C ASN A 129 6.63 28.77 1.85
N ILE A 130 5.52 28.72 2.59
CA ILE A 130 4.71 29.90 2.92
C ILE A 130 5.52 30.94 3.67
N ILE A 131 6.24 30.53 4.71
CA ILE A 131 7.12 31.39 5.51
C ILE A 131 8.20 32.05 4.64
N ASN A 132 8.86 31.28 3.76
CA ASN A 132 9.91 31.80 2.89
C ASN A 132 9.37 32.86 1.92
N LEU A 133 8.21 32.62 1.30
CA LEU A 133 7.57 33.60 0.43
C LEU A 133 7.14 34.85 1.19
N TYR A 134 6.60 34.71 2.39
CA TYR A 134 6.24 35.81 3.25
C TYR A 134 7.47 36.64 3.68
N LYS A 135 8.57 35.99 4.12
CA LYS A 135 9.83 36.65 4.48
C LYS A 135 10.49 37.39 3.32
N SER A 136 10.22 36.97 2.07
CA SER A 136 10.72 37.63 0.85
C SER A 136 9.91 38.88 0.46
N GLY A 137 9.06 39.40 1.35
CA GLY A 137 8.25 40.59 1.13
C GLY A 137 6.90 40.33 0.48
N GLY A 138 6.49 39.07 0.38
CA GLY A 138 5.16 38.69 -0.08
C GLY A 138 4.08 38.97 0.96
N GLU A 139 2.89 39.35 0.52
CA GLU A 139 1.72 39.39 1.38
C GLU A 139 1.34 37.94 1.80
N LEU A 140 0.86 37.77 3.03
CA LEU A 140 0.59 36.45 3.59
C LEU A 140 -0.45 35.67 2.78
N ASP A 141 -1.55 36.33 2.40
CA ASP A 141 -2.62 35.76 1.59
C ASP A 141 -2.12 35.26 0.21
N LYS A 142 -1.34 36.09 -0.49
CA LYS A 142 -0.75 35.75 -1.80
C LYS A 142 0.28 34.62 -1.67
N SER A 143 1.10 34.60 -0.62
CA SER A 143 2.09 33.56 -0.35
C SER A 143 1.42 32.23 -0.06
N LEU A 144 0.38 32.24 0.75
CA LEU A 144 -0.46 31.09 1.09
C LEU A 144 -1.13 30.53 -0.16
N GLU A 145 -1.80 31.41 -0.91
CA GLU A 145 -2.51 31.02 -2.13
C GLU A 145 -1.59 30.40 -3.18
N ALA A 146 -0.49 31.06 -3.51
CA ALA A 146 0.46 30.55 -4.51
C ALA A 146 0.97 29.16 -4.14
N THR A 147 1.31 28.96 -2.86
CA THR A 147 1.80 27.67 -2.37
C THR A 147 0.70 26.60 -2.44
N ILE A 148 -0.48 26.89 -1.92
CA ILE A 148 -1.59 25.92 -1.87
C ILE A 148 -2.09 25.58 -3.27
N LYS A 149 -2.19 26.56 -4.16
CA LYS A 149 -2.59 26.35 -5.57
C LYS A 149 -1.59 25.42 -6.28
N SER A 150 -0.30 25.69 -6.17
CA SER A 150 0.77 24.86 -6.77
C SER A 150 0.69 23.41 -6.29
N ILE A 151 0.52 23.20 -4.98
CA ILE A 151 0.45 21.85 -4.43
C ILE A 151 -0.84 21.13 -4.83
N LYS A 152 -1.96 21.86 -4.91
CA LYS A 152 -3.24 21.33 -5.41
C LYS A 152 -3.12 20.85 -6.86
N GLU A 153 -2.44 21.59 -7.71
CA GLU A 153 -2.16 21.20 -9.10
C GLU A 153 -1.30 19.92 -9.16
N ILE A 154 -0.20 19.87 -8.41
CA ILE A 154 0.65 18.68 -8.32
C ILE A 154 -0.15 17.44 -7.86
N ARG A 155 -0.99 17.60 -6.84
CA ARG A 155 -1.85 16.50 -6.36
C ARG A 155 -2.87 16.06 -7.41
N LYS A 156 -3.47 17.03 -8.14
CA LYS A 156 -4.40 16.72 -9.23
C LYS A 156 -3.73 15.92 -10.33
N LEU A 157 -2.56 16.35 -10.78
CA LEU A 157 -1.78 15.65 -11.80
C LEU A 157 -1.39 14.23 -11.34
N LYS A 158 -0.96 14.09 -10.08
CA LYS A 158 -0.64 12.78 -9.50
C LYS A 158 -1.86 11.85 -9.50
N LYS A 159 -3.03 12.36 -9.08
CA LYS A 159 -4.27 11.57 -9.06
C LYS A 159 -4.73 11.18 -10.47
N GLN A 160 -4.60 12.11 -11.45
CA GLN A 160 -4.89 11.82 -12.85
C GLN A 160 -3.97 10.70 -13.39
N ARG A 161 -2.67 10.79 -13.10
CA ARG A 161 -1.71 9.74 -13.47
C ARG A 161 -2.07 8.39 -12.83
N GLU A 162 -2.40 8.37 -11.54
CA GLU A 162 -2.81 7.14 -10.84
C GLU A 162 -4.08 6.55 -11.47
N SER A 163 -5.04 7.38 -11.86
CA SER A 163 -6.26 6.93 -12.56
C SER A 163 -5.97 6.31 -13.92
N LEU A 164 -5.10 6.93 -14.73
CA LEU A 164 -4.71 6.41 -16.03
C LEU A 164 -3.93 5.08 -15.93
N LEU A 165 -3.14 4.93 -14.86
CA LEU A 165 -2.36 3.71 -14.64
C LEU A 165 -3.17 2.59 -13.98
N PHE A 166 -4.37 2.88 -13.46
CA PHE A 166 -5.21 1.89 -12.80
C PHE A 166 -5.64 0.75 -13.73
N GLU A 167 -5.91 1.07 -14.98
CA GLU A 167 -6.22 0.07 -16.02
C GLU A 167 -5.07 -0.92 -16.20
N ASN A 168 -3.83 -0.45 -16.26
CA ASN A 168 -2.65 -1.31 -16.36
C ASN A 168 -2.47 -2.21 -15.13
N VAL A 169 -2.89 -1.74 -13.96
CA VAL A 169 -2.90 -2.57 -12.74
C VAL A 169 -3.89 -3.72 -12.90
N ILE A 170 -5.10 -3.45 -13.36
CA ILE A 170 -6.11 -4.50 -13.62
C ILE A 170 -5.58 -5.52 -14.61
N HIS A 171 -5.02 -5.08 -15.74
CA HIS A 171 -4.42 -5.98 -16.73
C HIS A 171 -3.33 -6.87 -16.12
N SER A 172 -2.48 -6.31 -15.27
CA SER A 172 -1.41 -7.07 -14.62
C SER A 172 -1.97 -8.16 -13.68
N TYR A 173 -3.04 -7.89 -12.95
CA TYR A 173 -3.74 -8.90 -12.15
C TYR A 173 -4.37 -9.99 -13.02
N VAL A 174 -5.05 -9.60 -14.12
CA VAL A 174 -5.64 -10.56 -15.05
C VAL A 174 -4.59 -11.51 -15.62
N VAL A 175 -3.46 -10.99 -16.09
CA VAL A 175 -2.34 -11.80 -16.60
C VAL A 175 -1.81 -12.76 -15.54
N PHE A 176 -1.66 -12.29 -14.31
CA PHE A 176 -1.22 -13.13 -13.19
C PHE A 176 -2.21 -14.27 -12.87
N PHE A 177 -3.50 -13.96 -12.77
CA PHE A 177 -4.52 -14.99 -12.53
C PHE A 177 -4.64 -15.98 -13.70
N PHE A 178 -4.50 -15.51 -14.92
CA PHE A 178 -4.46 -16.39 -16.09
C PHE A 178 -3.28 -17.37 -16.01
N PHE A 179 -2.12 -16.89 -15.60
CA PHE A 179 -0.95 -17.73 -15.34
C PHE A 179 -1.23 -18.79 -14.24
N LEU A 180 -1.85 -18.41 -13.12
CA LEU A 180 -2.20 -19.34 -12.06
C LEU A 180 -3.19 -20.41 -12.51
N ILE A 181 -4.20 -20.02 -13.29
CA ILE A 181 -5.18 -20.95 -13.88
C ILE A 181 -4.48 -21.92 -14.84
N THR A 182 -3.58 -21.43 -15.66
CA THR A 182 -2.79 -22.28 -16.57
C THR A 182 -1.93 -23.27 -15.80
N ALA A 183 -1.25 -22.83 -14.72
CA ALA A 183 -0.47 -23.70 -13.85
C ALA A 183 -1.36 -24.78 -13.21
N LEU A 184 -2.55 -24.42 -12.75
CA LEU A 184 -3.52 -25.35 -12.18
C LEU A 184 -3.97 -26.39 -13.22
N ILE A 185 -4.29 -25.97 -14.45
CA ILE A 185 -4.65 -26.89 -15.54
C ILE A 185 -3.51 -27.87 -15.83
N ILE A 186 -2.27 -27.39 -15.87
CA ILE A 186 -1.11 -28.24 -16.11
C ILE A 186 -0.99 -29.30 -14.99
N ILE A 187 -1.11 -28.90 -13.73
CA ILE A 187 -0.97 -29.81 -12.59
C ILE A 187 -2.11 -30.84 -12.55
N VAL A 188 -3.34 -30.42 -12.82
CA VAL A 188 -4.53 -31.28 -12.66
C VAL A 188 -4.74 -32.20 -13.86
N PHE A 189 -4.47 -31.73 -15.08
CA PHE A 189 -4.75 -32.48 -16.29
C PHE A 189 -3.50 -33.02 -16.98
N LEU A 190 -2.46 -32.20 -17.17
CA LEU A 190 -1.30 -32.60 -17.98
C LEU A 190 -0.36 -33.52 -17.21
N VAL A 191 -0.08 -33.21 -15.96
CA VAL A 191 0.88 -33.98 -15.14
C VAL A 191 0.44 -35.43 -14.94
N PRO A 192 -0.82 -35.76 -14.60
CA PRO A 192 -1.29 -37.15 -14.50
C PRO A 192 -1.24 -37.88 -15.85
N PHE A 193 -1.49 -37.18 -16.96
CA PHE A 193 -1.41 -37.75 -18.29
C PHE A 193 0.02 -38.18 -18.69
N LEU A 194 1.00 -37.37 -18.31
CA LEU A 194 2.43 -37.65 -18.52
C LEU A 194 2.92 -38.83 -17.66
N ASP A 195 2.38 -39.02 -16.46
CA ASP A 195 2.74 -40.13 -15.57
C ASP A 195 2.31 -41.49 -16.14
N ILE A 196 1.16 -41.52 -16.83
CA ILE A 196 0.68 -42.72 -17.51
C ILE A 196 1.55 -43.11 -18.72
N SER A 197 2.04 -42.12 -19.47
CA SER A 197 2.88 -42.33 -20.65
C SER A 197 4.32 -42.75 -20.33
N SER A 198 4.78 -42.51 -19.11
CA SER A 198 6.16 -42.82 -18.66
C SER A 198 6.38 -44.29 -18.29
N LEU A 199 5.35 -45.15 -18.37
CA LEU A 199 5.45 -46.57 -18.06
C LEU A 199 6.31 -47.36 -19.10
N GLU A 200 6.64 -46.75 -20.25
CA GLU A 200 7.41 -47.42 -21.33
C GLU A 200 8.85 -46.89 -21.49
N GLY A 201 9.32 -45.88 -20.74
CA GLY A 201 10.62 -45.25 -20.99
C GLY A 201 11.49 -45.05 -19.76
N LYS A 202 12.81 -45.17 -19.93
CA LYS A 202 13.87 -45.11 -18.90
C LYS A 202 14.07 -43.75 -18.18
N ASN A 203 13.32 -42.69 -18.49
CA ASN A 203 13.41 -41.40 -17.83
C ASN A 203 12.08 -41.06 -17.13
N LYS A 204 11.92 -41.50 -15.87
CA LYS A 204 10.84 -41.04 -15.00
C LYS A 204 11.03 -39.56 -14.69
N ILE A 205 10.33 -38.68 -15.38
CA ILE A 205 10.10 -37.32 -14.87
C ILE A 205 9.22 -37.48 -13.65
N ARG A 206 9.74 -37.16 -12.46
CA ARG A 206 8.96 -37.27 -11.23
C ARG A 206 7.88 -36.19 -11.25
N VAL A 207 6.63 -36.59 -11.15
CA VAL A 207 5.46 -35.69 -11.03
C VAL A 207 5.66 -34.69 -9.90
N GLU A 208 6.29 -35.10 -8.80
CA GLU A 208 6.65 -34.27 -7.67
C GLU A 208 7.60 -33.12 -8.05
N ASP A 209 8.57 -33.37 -8.93
CA ASP A 209 9.51 -32.35 -9.39
C ASP A 209 8.81 -31.29 -10.25
N ILE A 210 7.84 -31.67 -11.08
CA ILE A 210 7.03 -30.73 -11.90
C ILE A 210 6.18 -29.84 -10.98
N ASN A 211 5.50 -30.41 -10.01
CA ASN A 211 4.65 -29.68 -9.07
C ASN A 211 5.49 -28.68 -8.23
N SER A 212 6.65 -29.12 -7.74
CA SER A 212 7.55 -28.24 -6.98
C SER A 212 8.10 -27.11 -7.82
N ASN A 213 8.50 -27.39 -9.07
CA ASN A 213 9.00 -26.36 -9.97
C ASN A 213 7.93 -25.34 -10.36
N LEU A 214 6.70 -25.78 -10.68
CA LEU A 214 5.58 -24.88 -10.96
C LEU A 214 5.23 -24.02 -9.75
N TYR A 215 5.28 -24.57 -8.55
CA TYR A 215 5.09 -23.83 -7.32
C TYR A 215 6.16 -22.75 -7.13
N LEU A 216 7.44 -23.08 -7.27
CA LEU A 216 8.54 -22.12 -7.16
C LEU A 216 8.44 -21.02 -8.20
N ILE A 217 8.17 -21.36 -9.47
CA ILE A 217 7.96 -20.38 -10.54
C ILE A 217 6.79 -19.44 -10.18
N SER A 218 5.70 -19.97 -9.65
CA SER A 218 4.52 -19.18 -9.25
C SER A 218 4.82 -18.23 -8.10
N ILE A 219 5.65 -18.63 -7.13
CA ILE A 219 6.12 -17.76 -6.04
C ILE A 219 6.96 -16.61 -6.59
N ILE A 220 7.95 -16.92 -7.43
CA ILE A 220 8.83 -15.92 -8.06
C ILE A 220 7.99 -14.95 -8.89
N GLN A 221 7.08 -15.48 -9.72
CA GLN A 221 6.16 -14.68 -10.55
C GLN A 221 5.29 -13.75 -9.69
N SER A 222 4.71 -14.23 -8.59
CA SER A 222 3.89 -13.42 -7.66
C SER A 222 4.68 -12.24 -7.09
N PHE A 223 5.89 -12.51 -6.65
CA PHE A 223 6.75 -11.51 -6.04
C PHE A 223 7.09 -10.39 -7.03
N PHE A 224 7.63 -10.75 -8.20
CA PHE A 224 8.04 -9.77 -9.20
C PHE A 224 6.86 -9.03 -9.84
N SER A 225 5.75 -9.73 -10.15
CA SER A 225 4.55 -9.09 -10.68
C SER A 225 3.99 -8.05 -9.70
N GLY A 226 3.93 -8.36 -8.41
CA GLY A 226 3.48 -7.40 -7.42
C GLY A 226 4.38 -6.17 -7.30
N LEU A 227 5.70 -6.35 -7.34
CA LEU A 227 6.66 -5.23 -7.36
C LEU A 227 6.48 -4.36 -8.60
N ALA A 228 6.31 -4.97 -9.78
CA ALA A 228 6.09 -4.28 -11.03
C ALA A 228 4.80 -3.45 -11.00
N ILE A 229 3.69 -4.03 -10.52
CA ILE A 229 2.40 -3.34 -10.34
C ILE A 229 2.57 -2.09 -9.48
N GLY A 230 3.20 -2.20 -8.32
CA GLY A 230 3.39 -1.05 -7.44
C GLY A 230 4.30 0.03 -7.99
N LYS A 231 5.34 -0.36 -8.72
CA LYS A 231 6.23 0.58 -9.41
C LYS A 231 5.51 1.33 -10.52
N MET A 232 4.68 0.65 -11.30
CA MET A 232 3.89 1.26 -12.36
C MET A 232 2.82 2.21 -11.78
N TYR A 233 2.04 1.76 -10.81
CA TYR A 233 0.90 2.50 -10.27
C TYR A 233 1.32 3.72 -9.44
N LYS A 234 2.17 3.55 -8.42
CA LYS A 234 2.57 4.62 -7.49
C LYS A 234 3.99 5.15 -7.71
N GLY A 235 4.71 4.64 -8.70
CA GLY A 235 6.09 5.01 -8.96
C GLY A 235 7.09 4.52 -7.89
N SER A 236 6.67 3.66 -6.96
CA SER A 236 7.46 3.21 -5.82
C SER A 236 7.40 1.71 -5.62
N TYR A 237 8.56 1.06 -5.46
CA TYR A 237 8.64 -0.36 -5.09
C TYR A 237 8.02 -0.67 -3.73
N LYS A 238 8.03 0.30 -2.78
CA LYS A 238 7.37 0.13 -1.48
C LYS A 238 5.86 -0.09 -1.61
N ALA A 239 5.23 0.54 -2.58
CA ALA A 239 3.82 0.30 -2.89
C ALA A 239 3.61 -1.10 -3.49
N GLY A 240 4.59 -1.60 -4.25
CA GLY A 240 4.57 -2.93 -4.87
C GLY A 240 4.60 -4.08 -3.86
N ILE A 241 5.25 -3.89 -2.72
CA ILE A 241 5.31 -4.90 -1.66
C ILE A 241 3.90 -5.37 -1.26
N LYS A 242 2.93 -4.46 -1.14
CA LYS A 242 1.53 -4.83 -0.83
C LYS A 242 0.92 -5.73 -1.90
N HIS A 243 1.13 -5.39 -3.17
CA HIS A 243 0.64 -6.19 -4.29
C HIS A 243 1.34 -7.55 -4.36
N SER A 244 2.66 -7.61 -4.13
CA SER A 244 3.41 -8.87 -4.04
C SER A 244 2.84 -9.80 -2.97
N PHE A 245 2.53 -9.29 -1.78
CA PHE A 245 1.93 -10.11 -0.73
C PHE A 245 0.53 -10.61 -1.06
N ILE A 246 -0.29 -9.79 -1.71
CA ILE A 246 -1.62 -10.21 -2.17
C ILE A 246 -1.48 -11.36 -3.18
N LEU A 247 -0.61 -11.21 -4.17
CA LEU A 247 -0.40 -12.23 -5.19
C LEU A 247 0.21 -13.52 -4.62
N LEU A 248 1.18 -13.41 -3.69
CA LEU A 248 1.75 -14.54 -2.97
C LEU A 248 0.68 -15.27 -2.15
N PHE A 249 -0.20 -14.55 -1.47
CA PHE A 249 -1.31 -15.15 -0.75
C PHE A 249 -2.22 -15.97 -1.67
N PHE A 250 -2.59 -15.44 -2.83
CA PHE A 250 -3.38 -16.18 -3.82
C PHE A 250 -2.63 -17.41 -4.34
N THR A 251 -1.33 -17.31 -4.60
CA THR A 251 -0.51 -18.46 -5.00
C THR A 251 -0.54 -19.56 -3.93
N LEU A 252 -0.36 -19.20 -2.66
CA LEU A 252 -0.42 -20.16 -1.55
C LEU A 252 -1.80 -20.83 -1.45
N VAL A 253 -2.88 -20.05 -1.57
CA VAL A 253 -4.25 -20.58 -1.56
C VAL A 253 -4.45 -21.60 -2.69
N VAL A 254 -4.01 -21.29 -3.91
CA VAL A 254 -4.14 -22.21 -5.04
C VAL A 254 -3.35 -23.49 -4.81
N PHE A 255 -2.08 -23.40 -4.46
CA PHE A 255 -1.21 -24.58 -4.36
C PHE A 255 -1.43 -25.42 -3.09
N LYS A 256 -1.79 -24.80 -1.96
CA LYS A 256 -1.91 -25.49 -0.67
C LYS A 256 -3.35 -25.80 -0.24
N LEU A 257 -4.34 -25.10 -0.80
CA LEU A 257 -5.74 -25.34 -0.46
C LEU A 257 -6.50 -25.93 -1.66
N ILE A 258 -6.41 -25.32 -2.84
CA ILE A 258 -7.22 -25.73 -4.00
C ILE A 258 -6.69 -27.02 -4.61
N ILE A 259 -5.40 -27.11 -4.94
CA ILE A 259 -4.82 -28.29 -5.60
C ILE A 259 -5.00 -29.58 -4.77
N PRO A 260 -4.75 -29.61 -3.44
CA PRO A 260 -4.97 -30.82 -2.64
C PRO A 260 -6.44 -31.21 -2.47
N MET A 261 -7.37 -30.24 -2.60
CA MET A 261 -8.83 -30.50 -2.52
C MET A 261 -9.40 -31.02 -3.84
N LEU A 262 -8.72 -30.78 -4.97
CA LEU A 262 -9.13 -31.34 -6.23
C LEU A 262 -8.90 -32.86 -6.18
N PRO A 263 -9.94 -33.65 -6.50
CA PRO A 263 -9.80 -35.10 -6.50
C PRO A 263 -8.63 -35.48 -7.40
N LYS A 264 -7.73 -36.32 -6.92
CA LYS A 264 -6.64 -36.94 -7.71
C LYS A 264 -7.17 -37.85 -8.80
N SER A 265 -8.38 -37.67 -9.21
CA SER A 265 -9.09 -38.57 -10.05
C SER A 265 -9.35 -38.00 -11.42
N LEU A 266 -8.57 -38.42 -12.32
CA LEU A 266 -9.08 -38.85 -13.63
C LEU A 266 -10.33 -39.79 -13.52
N ASP A 267 -10.72 -40.21 -12.33
CA ASP A 267 -11.97 -40.96 -12.06
C ASP A 267 -13.23 -40.15 -12.36
N LEU A 268 -13.17 -38.80 -12.43
CA LEU A 268 -14.26 -37.97 -12.96
C LEU A 268 -14.33 -38.00 -14.49
N LEU A 269 -13.31 -38.43 -15.18
CA LEU A 269 -13.28 -38.68 -16.63
C LEU A 269 -13.48 -40.16 -16.95
N GLY A 270 -14.37 -40.83 -16.26
CA GLY A 270 -14.97 -42.08 -16.72
C GLY A 270 -15.51 -42.02 -18.17
N LEU A 271 -15.35 -40.87 -18.81
CA LEU A 271 -15.64 -40.56 -20.22
C LEU A 271 -14.54 -41.01 -21.20
N PHE A 272 -13.37 -41.46 -20.74
CA PHE A 272 -12.24 -41.89 -21.59
C PHE A 272 -11.79 -43.34 -21.36
N ARG A 273 -12.61 -44.16 -20.69
CA ARG A 273 -12.49 -45.62 -20.81
C ARG A 273 -13.31 -46.05 -22.06
N VAL A 274 -12.68 -46.04 -23.19
CA VAL A 274 -13.05 -46.88 -24.34
C VAL A 274 -12.02 -47.97 -24.46
#